data_1d01ee5f8f129654eca971d785c5cad5
#
_entry.id   1d01ee5f8f129654eca971d785c5cad5
#
_cell.length_a   1.000
_cell.length_b   1.000
_cell.length_c   1.000
_cell.angle_alpha   90.00
_cell.angle_beta   90.00
_cell.angle_gamma   90.00
#
_symmetry.space_group_name_H-M   'P 1'
#
loop_
_entity.id
_entity.type
_entity.pdbx_description
1 polymer ?
#
loop_
_entity_poly.entity_id
_entity_poly.type
_entity_poly.pdbx_seq_one_letter_code
_entity_poly.pdbx_strand_id
1 'polypeptide(L)'
;MILQGNVYSTALDMETTVCFVAANNFSKEPPRKVCYLLHGLQGRADNFINYTMLADWCRAYHVLFVLPDGQRSYYTDMVQGQKFFTYLTQDLPNIVRDVFRVSAAPEDTYIMGTSMGGYGALKAALTFPENYAACAAFSPACLDMKRYMTAAWRDGSDADAFRRAFGSPVARDFEAVFGPVGNWNPDHDILSLAERNANAPKKPRIFTTWGAQDIFVDTNRAFPGQMAALGWTIQSKEVPDRMHNWTFFNEALKMGLHFCFD
;
A
#
# COMPACT_ATOMS: atom_id res chain seq x y z
N MET A 1 -13.67 -18.38 0.87
CA MET A 1 -13.86 -18.03 2.30
C MET A 1 -13.69 -16.53 2.45
N ILE A 2 -14.60 -15.86 3.14
CA ILE A 2 -14.46 -14.47 3.59
C ILE A 2 -14.70 -14.47 5.09
N LEU A 3 -13.77 -13.91 5.85
CA LEU A 3 -13.89 -13.71 7.29
C LEU A 3 -13.61 -12.24 7.60
N GLN A 4 -14.32 -11.70 8.55
CA GLN A 4 -14.07 -10.38 9.12
C GLN A 4 -14.03 -10.51 10.64
N GLY A 5 -13.06 -9.90 11.26
CA GLY A 5 -12.91 -9.90 12.70
C GLY A 5 -12.09 -8.74 13.21
N ASN A 6 -11.98 -8.64 14.52
CA ASN A 6 -11.12 -7.68 15.18
C ASN A 6 -9.89 -8.40 15.74
N VAL A 7 -8.75 -7.77 15.65
CA VAL A 7 -7.51 -8.19 16.28
C VAL A 7 -6.99 -7.05 17.16
N TYR A 8 -6.45 -7.38 18.32
CA TYR A 8 -5.76 -6.40 19.15
C TYR A 8 -4.33 -6.21 18.62
N SER A 9 -3.92 -4.98 18.39
CA SER A 9 -2.55 -4.63 18.03
C SER A 9 -1.88 -3.88 19.15
N THR A 10 -0.72 -4.35 19.57
CA THR A 10 0.11 -3.69 20.58
C THR A 10 0.66 -2.34 20.05
N ALA A 11 0.98 -2.27 18.76
CA ALA A 11 1.47 -1.04 18.13
C ALA A 11 0.39 0.05 18.06
N LEU A 12 -0.88 -0.36 17.85
CA LEU A 12 -2.01 0.57 17.82
C LEU A 12 -2.59 0.84 19.21
N ASP A 13 -2.29 -0.01 20.19
CA ASP A 13 -2.91 -0.02 21.53
C ASP A 13 -4.44 -0.04 21.48
N MET A 14 -4.99 -0.81 20.50
CA MET A 14 -6.44 -0.95 20.29
C MET A 14 -6.78 -2.16 19.44
N GLU A 15 -8.06 -2.55 19.45
CA GLU A 15 -8.63 -3.46 18.46
C GLU A 15 -8.79 -2.77 17.12
N THR A 16 -8.51 -3.53 16.03
CA THR A 16 -8.69 -3.05 14.66
C THR A 16 -9.31 -4.15 13.80
N THR A 17 -10.10 -3.74 12.80
CA THR A 17 -10.76 -4.67 11.88
C THR A 17 -9.79 -5.21 10.85
N VAL A 18 -9.85 -6.51 10.60
CA VAL A 18 -9.15 -7.17 9.49
C VAL A 18 -10.12 -8.06 8.74
N CYS A 19 -10.11 -7.99 7.42
CA CYS A 19 -10.81 -8.95 6.57
C CYS A 19 -9.80 -9.95 5.98
N PHE A 20 -10.26 -11.19 5.78
CA PHE A 20 -9.49 -12.27 5.21
C PHE A 20 -10.26 -12.89 4.06
N VAL A 21 -9.59 -13.08 2.92
CA VAL A 21 -10.18 -13.71 1.72
C VAL A 21 -9.27 -14.83 1.24
N ALA A 22 -9.83 -16.01 1.03
CA ALA A 22 -9.12 -17.15 0.47
C ALA A 22 -10.05 -18.05 -0.34
N ALA A 23 -9.51 -18.98 -1.12
CA ALA A 23 -10.29 -19.98 -1.86
C ALA A 23 -11.16 -20.83 -0.93
N ASN A 24 -12.26 -21.37 -1.46
CA ASN A 24 -13.23 -22.13 -0.67
C ASN A 24 -12.71 -23.48 -0.15
N ASN A 25 -11.64 -24.01 -0.72
CA ASN A 25 -10.98 -25.25 -0.31
C ASN A 25 -9.93 -25.05 0.82
N PHE A 26 -9.90 -23.90 1.45
CA PHE A 26 -8.96 -23.51 2.51
C PHE A 26 -8.71 -24.61 3.56
N SER A 27 -9.74 -25.35 3.96
CA SER A 27 -9.63 -26.39 4.98
C SER A 27 -8.89 -27.67 4.50
N LYS A 28 -8.86 -27.90 3.19
CA LYS A 28 -8.20 -29.06 2.58
C LYS A 28 -6.77 -28.73 2.13
N GLU A 29 -6.60 -27.54 1.61
CA GLU A 29 -5.34 -27.04 1.08
C GLU A 29 -5.11 -25.62 1.65
N PRO A 30 -4.60 -25.49 2.87
CA PRO A 30 -4.35 -24.17 3.48
C PRO A 30 -3.32 -23.41 2.63
N PRO A 31 -3.55 -22.13 2.38
CA PRO A 31 -2.61 -21.32 1.62
C PRO A 31 -1.30 -21.20 2.37
N ARG A 32 -0.20 -21.34 1.65
CA ARG A 32 1.13 -21.02 2.17
C ARG A 32 1.44 -19.54 2.00
N LYS A 33 1.02 -18.96 0.86
CA LYS A 33 1.27 -17.57 0.49
C LYS A 33 0.31 -16.62 1.21
N VAL A 34 0.82 -15.44 1.55
CA VAL A 34 0.03 -14.34 2.12
C VAL A 34 0.19 -13.08 1.30
N CYS A 35 -0.90 -12.36 1.09
CA CYS A 35 -0.89 -11.07 0.41
C CYS A 35 -1.62 -10.02 1.27
N TYR A 36 -0.90 -9.02 1.73
CA TYR A 36 -1.49 -7.86 2.39
C TYR A 36 -2.04 -6.91 1.33
N LEU A 37 -3.35 -6.61 1.39
CA LEU A 37 -4.04 -5.80 0.40
C LEU A 37 -4.61 -4.54 1.04
N LEU A 38 -4.01 -3.39 0.73
CA LEU A 38 -4.15 -2.14 1.45
C LEU A 38 -5.13 -1.19 0.76
N HIS A 39 -6.18 -0.74 1.50
CA HIS A 39 -7.19 0.19 0.98
C HIS A 39 -6.66 1.63 0.81
N GLY A 40 -7.37 2.43 0.01
CA GLY A 40 -7.09 3.84 -0.19
C GLY A 40 -7.61 4.74 0.94
N LEU A 41 -7.27 6.03 0.87
CA LEU A 41 -7.79 7.05 1.79
C LEU A 41 -9.33 7.07 1.73
N GLN A 42 -9.98 7.30 2.88
CA GLN A 42 -11.45 7.21 3.06
C GLN A 42 -12.03 5.81 2.91
N GLY A 43 -11.17 4.79 2.70
CA GLY A 43 -11.58 3.40 2.65
C GLY A 43 -11.48 2.70 4.00
N ARG A 44 -11.69 1.39 3.96
CA ARG A 44 -11.59 0.48 5.10
C ARG A 44 -11.33 -0.95 4.63
N ALA A 45 -11.13 -1.86 5.57
CA ALA A 45 -10.73 -3.25 5.33
C ALA A 45 -11.54 -4.00 4.26
N ASP A 46 -12.86 -3.77 4.19
CA ASP A 46 -13.76 -4.51 3.29
C ASP A 46 -13.89 -3.94 1.87
N ASN A 47 -13.20 -2.84 1.54
CA ASN A 47 -13.40 -2.17 0.25
C ASN A 47 -13.08 -3.05 -0.96
N PHE A 48 -11.99 -3.80 -0.93
CA PHE A 48 -11.67 -4.69 -2.05
C PHE A 48 -12.68 -5.84 -2.20
N ILE A 49 -13.31 -6.27 -1.11
CA ILE A 49 -14.38 -7.28 -1.14
C ILE A 49 -15.64 -6.69 -1.79
N ASN A 50 -15.98 -5.45 -1.44
CA ASN A 50 -17.23 -4.82 -1.86
C ASN A 50 -17.18 -4.23 -3.28
N TYR A 51 -15.99 -3.80 -3.74
CA TYR A 51 -15.86 -3.04 -4.98
C TYR A 51 -15.05 -3.74 -6.07
N THR A 52 -14.55 -4.96 -5.80
CA THR A 52 -13.78 -5.72 -6.79
C THR A 52 -14.24 -7.17 -6.88
N MET A 53 -13.73 -7.88 -7.87
CA MET A 53 -13.95 -9.31 -8.06
C MET A 53 -12.97 -10.19 -7.25
N LEU A 54 -12.34 -9.66 -6.19
CA LEU A 54 -11.34 -10.38 -5.38
C LEU A 54 -11.87 -11.73 -4.89
N ALA A 55 -13.11 -11.76 -4.38
CA ALA A 55 -13.73 -12.97 -3.83
C ALA A 55 -13.91 -14.10 -4.86
N ASP A 56 -13.99 -13.76 -6.14
CA ASP A 56 -14.05 -14.72 -7.23
C ASP A 56 -12.64 -15.09 -7.72
N TRP A 57 -11.81 -14.10 -7.98
CA TRP A 57 -10.46 -14.32 -8.49
C TRP A 57 -9.53 -15.05 -7.52
N CYS A 58 -9.72 -14.90 -6.20
CA CYS A 58 -8.91 -15.60 -5.20
C CYS A 58 -8.98 -17.13 -5.32
N ARG A 59 -10.00 -17.67 -6.01
CA ARG A 59 -10.17 -19.12 -6.22
C ARG A 59 -9.07 -19.71 -7.13
N ALA A 60 -8.50 -18.90 -8.01
CA ALA A 60 -7.42 -19.32 -8.90
C ALA A 60 -6.06 -19.40 -8.20
N TYR A 61 -5.94 -18.80 -7.01
CA TYR A 61 -4.68 -18.67 -6.30
C TYR A 61 -4.76 -19.31 -4.91
N HIS A 62 -3.69 -19.99 -4.49
CA HIS A 62 -3.56 -20.53 -3.13
C HIS A 62 -2.93 -19.49 -2.21
N VAL A 63 -3.64 -18.37 -2.02
CA VAL A 63 -3.18 -17.19 -1.27
C VAL A 63 -4.21 -16.81 -0.21
N LEU A 64 -3.73 -16.47 0.98
CA LEU A 64 -4.52 -15.75 1.97
C LEU A 64 -4.37 -14.24 1.72
N PHE A 65 -5.43 -13.58 1.31
CA PHE A 65 -5.48 -12.12 1.25
C PHE A 65 -5.87 -11.59 2.62
N VAL A 66 -5.05 -10.68 3.14
CA VAL A 66 -5.22 -10.01 4.44
C VAL A 66 -5.46 -8.53 4.18
N LEU A 67 -6.62 -8.05 4.56
CA LEU A 67 -7.08 -6.70 4.28
C LEU A 67 -7.24 -5.95 5.62
N PRO A 68 -6.18 -5.27 6.10
CA PRO A 68 -6.26 -4.52 7.35
C PRO A 68 -6.98 -3.19 7.16
N ASP A 69 -7.64 -2.73 8.23
CA ASP A 69 -8.06 -1.34 8.33
C ASP A 69 -6.82 -0.48 8.67
N GLY A 70 -6.44 0.38 7.76
CA GLY A 70 -5.35 1.35 7.93
C GLY A 70 -5.85 2.74 8.27
N GLN A 71 -7.17 2.93 8.41
CA GLN A 71 -7.81 4.22 8.66
C GLN A 71 -7.31 5.31 7.68
N ARG A 72 -6.94 6.48 8.20
CA ARG A 72 -6.42 7.61 7.42
C ARG A 72 -4.91 7.84 7.65
N SER A 73 -4.18 6.78 8.01
CA SER A 73 -2.80 6.82 8.51
C SER A 73 -1.72 6.85 7.43
N TYR A 74 -2.06 6.68 6.15
CA TYR A 74 -1.08 6.39 5.10
C TYR A 74 -0.17 5.21 5.44
N TYR A 75 -0.66 4.27 6.25
CA TYR A 75 0.12 3.12 6.75
C TYR A 75 1.48 3.55 7.32
N THR A 76 1.46 4.62 8.11
CA THR A 76 2.65 5.28 8.69
C THR A 76 2.51 5.30 10.21
N ASP A 77 3.61 5.22 10.92
CA ASP A 77 3.64 5.56 12.34
C ASP A 77 3.46 7.06 12.44
N MET A 78 2.25 7.48 12.82
CA MET A 78 1.81 8.87 12.73
C MET A 78 2.57 9.73 13.75
N VAL A 79 2.87 10.96 13.36
CA VAL A 79 3.45 11.95 14.30
C VAL A 79 2.44 12.28 15.40
N GLN A 80 1.17 12.37 15.07
CA GLN A 80 0.05 12.55 15.99
C GLN A 80 -0.98 11.45 15.77
N GLY A 81 -0.77 10.27 16.40
CA GLY A 81 -1.67 9.13 16.28
C GLY A 81 -1.00 7.80 16.53
N GLN A 82 -1.57 6.74 16.00
CA GLN A 82 -1.12 5.37 16.22
C GLN A 82 -0.01 4.94 15.24
N LYS A 83 0.64 3.82 15.56
CA LYS A 83 1.78 3.28 14.82
C LYS A 83 1.32 2.26 13.74
N PHE A 84 0.66 2.76 12.70
CA PHE A 84 0.11 1.90 11.65
C PHE A 84 1.16 1.21 10.77
N PHE A 85 2.36 1.77 10.63
CA PHE A 85 3.44 1.10 9.93
C PHE A 85 4.00 -0.08 10.73
N THR A 86 4.21 0.11 12.03
CA THR A 86 4.60 -0.97 12.94
C THR A 86 3.53 -2.07 12.99
N TYR A 87 2.25 -1.69 13.09
CA TYR A 87 1.14 -2.64 12.98
C TYR A 87 1.20 -3.47 11.70
N LEU A 88 1.30 -2.81 10.54
CA LEU A 88 1.32 -3.48 9.23
C LEU A 88 2.51 -4.42 9.06
N THR A 89 3.69 -4.03 9.54
CA THR A 89 4.94 -4.75 9.25
C THR A 89 5.40 -5.70 10.35
N GLN A 90 4.83 -5.62 11.54
CA GLN A 90 5.21 -6.44 12.70
C GLN A 90 4.01 -7.17 13.32
N ASP A 91 3.04 -6.46 13.90
CA ASP A 91 1.95 -7.09 14.65
C ASP A 91 1.08 -7.96 13.74
N LEU A 92 0.59 -7.38 12.64
CA LEU A 92 -0.34 -8.08 11.74
C LEU A 92 0.30 -9.34 11.12
N PRO A 93 1.54 -9.34 10.61
CA PRO A 93 2.18 -10.56 10.14
C PRO A 93 2.33 -11.64 11.21
N ASN A 94 2.62 -11.28 12.45
CA ASN A 94 2.71 -12.23 13.57
C ASN A 94 1.34 -12.86 13.85
N ILE A 95 0.29 -12.04 14.01
CA ILE A 95 -1.08 -12.51 14.23
C ILE A 95 -1.54 -13.44 13.10
N VAL A 96 -1.29 -13.06 11.85
CA VAL A 96 -1.70 -13.84 10.67
C VAL A 96 -1.01 -15.20 10.63
N ARG A 97 0.28 -15.25 10.93
CA ARG A 97 1.05 -16.52 10.98
C ARG A 97 0.54 -17.44 12.09
N ASP A 98 0.30 -16.88 13.26
CA ASP A 98 -0.16 -17.65 14.42
C ASP A 98 -1.56 -18.25 14.21
N VAL A 99 -2.46 -17.47 13.60
CA VAL A 99 -3.86 -17.88 13.38
C VAL A 99 -4.01 -18.80 12.17
N PHE A 100 -3.41 -18.45 11.03
CA PHE A 100 -3.63 -19.14 9.76
C PHE A 100 -2.48 -20.08 9.35
N ARG A 101 -1.38 -20.10 10.08
CA ARG A 101 -0.22 -20.95 9.81
C ARG A 101 0.35 -20.78 8.40
N VAL A 102 0.26 -19.59 7.85
CA VAL A 102 0.88 -19.24 6.57
C VAL A 102 2.41 -19.20 6.70
N SER A 103 3.09 -19.30 5.58
CA SER A 103 4.55 -19.21 5.53
C SER A 103 5.05 -17.85 6.05
N ALA A 104 6.17 -17.86 6.75
CA ALA A 104 6.90 -16.64 7.10
C ALA A 104 8.01 -16.32 6.07
N ALA A 105 8.17 -17.16 5.05
CA ALA A 105 9.20 -16.98 4.05
C ALA A 105 8.92 -15.74 3.16
N PRO A 106 9.92 -14.92 2.86
CA PRO A 106 9.74 -13.76 2.00
C PRO A 106 9.17 -14.09 0.62
N GLU A 107 9.55 -15.22 0.04
CA GLU A 107 9.06 -15.71 -1.25
C GLU A 107 7.57 -16.03 -1.27
N ASP A 108 6.95 -16.20 -0.11
CA ASP A 108 5.53 -16.47 0.09
C ASP A 108 4.76 -15.22 0.56
N THR A 109 5.44 -14.08 0.73
CA THR A 109 4.84 -12.84 1.26
C THR A 109 4.75 -11.76 0.17
N TYR A 110 3.55 -11.23 0.00
CA TYR A 110 3.21 -10.25 -1.03
C TYR A 110 2.48 -9.05 -0.40
N ILE A 111 2.61 -7.88 -1.03
CA ILE A 111 1.90 -6.69 -0.60
C ILE A 111 1.36 -5.92 -1.80
N MET A 112 0.12 -5.50 -1.73
CA MET A 112 -0.55 -4.71 -2.77
C MET A 112 -1.38 -3.60 -2.14
N GLY A 113 -1.66 -2.57 -2.91
CA GLY A 113 -2.57 -1.54 -2.42
C GLY A 113 -2.92 -0.49 -3.45
N THR A 114 -3.98 0.26 -3.17
CA THR A 114 -4.49 1.33 -4.02
C THR A 114 -4.32 2.70 -3.36
N SER A 115 -3.92 3.73 -4.13
CA SER A 115 -3.84 5.11 -3.64
C SER A 115 -2.94 5.24 -2.39
N MET A 116 -3.51 5.66 -1.26
CA MET A 116 -2.85 5.61 0.06
C MET A 116 -2.28 4.22 0.37
N GLY A 117 -3.01 3.15 0.07
CA GLY A 117 -2.53 1.76 0.24
C GLY A 117 -1.41 1.41 -0.73
N GLY A 118 -1.39 1.99 -1.93
CA GLY A 118 -0.29 1.86 -2.88
C GLY A 118 1.01 2.49 -2.35
N TYR A 119 0.90 3.66 -1.73
CA TYR A 119 2.01 4.28 -0.99
C TYR A 119 2.46 3.38 0.17
N GLY A 120 1.53 2.88 1.00
CA GLY A 120 1.85 1.98 2.11
C GLY A 120 2.53 0.69 1.67
N ALA A 121 2.09 0.10 0.56
CA ALA A 121 2.69 -1.10 -0.01
C ALA A 121 4.14 -0.85 -0.49
N LEU A 122 4.37 0.23 -1.23
CA LEU A 122 5.71 0.63 -1.65
C LEU A 122 6.60 0.95 -0.46
N LYS A 123 6.09 1.69 0.53
CA LYS A 123 6.83 2.02 1.75
C LYS A 123 7.28 0.76 2.48
N ALA A 124 6.40 -0.21 2.69
CA ALA A 124 6.75 -1.46 3.36
C ALA A 124 7.78 -2.27 2.56
N ALA A 125 7.56 -2.42 1.25
CA ALA A 125 8.43 -3.19 0.37
C ALA A 125 9.82 -2.54 0.17
N LEU A 126 9.91 -1.22 0.24
CA LEU A 126 11.19 -0.51 0.10
C LEU A 126 11.92 -0.33 1.44
N THR A 127 11.20 -0.36 2.58
CA THR A 127 11.81 -0.33 3.91
C THR A 127 12.39 -1.70 4.28
N PHE A 128 11.70 -2.79 3.93
CA PHE A 128 12.07 -4.16 4.24
C PHE A 128 12.06 -5.01 2.96
N PRO A 129 12.96 -4.74 1.99
CA PRO A 129 12.91 -5.38 0.68
C PRO A 129 13.10 -6.91 0.74
N GLU A 130 13.79 -7.41 1.76
CA GLU A 130 14.01 -8.83 1.99
C GLU A 130 12.77 -9.58 2.46
N ASN A 131 11.70 -8.89 2.88
CA ASN A 131 10.50 -9.51 3.45
C ASN A 131 9.42 -9.83 2.43
N TYR A 132 9.57 -9.39 1.18
CA TYR A 132 8.52 -9.52 0.18
C TYR A 132 9.03 -10.13 -1.14
N ALA A 133 8.26 -11.05 -1.72
CA ALA A 133 8.48 -11.59 -3.05
C ALA A 133 8.10 -10.55 -4.15
N ALA A 134 6.98 -9.86 -3.94
CA ALA A 134 6.52 -8.83 -4.85
C ALA A 134 5.64 -7.78 -4.16
N CYS A 135 5.64 -6.58 -4.77
CA CYS A 135 4.80 -5.44 -4.41
C CYS A 135 4.04 -4.96 -5.65
N ALA A 136 2.73 -4.73 -5.53
CA ALA A 136 1.94 -4.11 -6.59
C ALA A 136 1.21 -2.86 -6.08
N ALA A 137 1.45 -1.70 -6.68
CA ALA A 137 0.87 -0.44 -6.28
C ALA A 137 -0.02 0.14 -7.40
N PHE A 138 -1.29 0.38 -7.05
CA PHE A 138 -2.32 0.83 -7.97
C PHE A 138 -2.59 2.32 -7.75
N SER A 139 -2.17 3.14 -8.70
CA SER A 139 -2.24 4.61 -8.60
C SER A 139 -1.76 5.14 -7.25
N PRO A 140 -0.53 4.76 -6.84
CA PRO A 140 -0.03 5.17 -5.53
C PRO A 140 0.00 6.69 -5.39
N ALA A 141 -0.45 7.15 -4.21
CA ALA A 141 -0.33 8.54 -3.79
C ALA A 141 1.07 8.84 -3.24
N CYS A 142 1.40 10.09 -3.02
CA CYS A 142 2.58 10.54 -2.26
C CYS A 142 3.93 10.03 -2.79
N LEU A 143 4.07 9.83 -4.09
CA LEU A 143 5.34 9.43 -4.70
C LEU A 143 6.39 10.55 -4.73
N ASP A 144 5.98 11.80 -4.55
CA ASP A 144 6.84 13.00 -4.54
C ASP A 144 6.72 13.73 -3.20
N MET A 145 6.90 13.00 -2.10
CA MET A 145 6.77 13.54 -0.73
C MET A 145 7.75 14.66 -0.45
N LYS A 146 8.98 14.54 -0.94
CA LYS A 146 10.01 15.56 -0.75
C LYS A 146 9.56 16.91 -1.30
N ARG A 147 8.95 16.93 -2.47
CA ARG A 147 8.40 18.13 -3.07
C ARG A 147 7.31 18.74 -2.19
N TYR A 148 6.36 17.94 -1.75
CA TYR A 148 5.26 18.42 -0.89
C TYR A 148 5.77 18.94 0.45
N MET A 149 6.80 18.33 1.04
CA MET A 149 7.29 18.67 2.37
C MET A 149 8.42 19.72 2.40
N THR A 150 9.06 20.05 1.28
CA THR A 150 10.22 20.97 1.29
C THR A 150 10.02 22.28 0.55
N ALA A 151 9.37 22.29 -0.61
CA ALA A 151 9.31 23.46 -1.48
C ALA A 151 7.97 24.20 -1.42
N ALA A 152 6.89 23.47 -1.54
CA ALA A 152 5.59 24.01 -1.88
C ALA A 152 4.85 24.64 -0.70
N TRP A 153 5.27 24.34 0.50
CA TRP A 153 4.56 24.69 1.71
C TRP A 153 5.21 25.86 2.46
N ARG A 154 6.43 26.22 2.11
CA ARG A 154 7.14 27.30 2.78
C ARG A 154 6.52 28.70 2.55
N ASP A 155 5.88 28.89 1.41
CA ASP A 155 5.39 30.21 0.99
C ASP A 155 3.90 30.44 1.27
N GLY A 156 3.21 29.53 1.95
CA GLY A 156 1.79 29.64 2.24
C GLY A 156 0.86 29.42 1.04
N SER A 157 1.33 29.64 -0.19
CA SER A 157 0.55 29.53 -1.42
C SER A 157 0.17 28.09 -1.77
N ASP A 158 1.06 27.14 -1.50
CA ASP A 158 0.85 25.74 -1.88
C ASP A 158 0.15 24.93 -0.79
N ALA A 159 0.25 25.29 0.48
CA ALA A 159 -0.60 24.74 1.53
C ALA A 159 -2.07 25.01 1.22
N ASP A 160 -2.37 26.22 0.77
CA ASP A 160 -3.71 26.57 0.33
C ASP A 160 -4.08 25.90 -1.00
N ALA A 161 -3.13 25.66 -1.90
CA ALA A 161 -3.36 24.91 -3.13
C ALA A 161 -3.69 23.44 -2.83
N PHE A 162 -2.94 22.79 -1.91
CA PHE A 162 -3.25 21.43 -1.47
C PHE A 162 -4.61 21.35 -0.77
N ARG A 163 -4.91 22.28 0.15
CA ARG A 163 -6.23 22.36 0.82
C ARG A 163 -7.36 22.58 -0.17
N ARG A 164 -7.16 23.40 -1.22
CA ARG A 164 -8.13 23.57 -2.30
C ARG A 164 -8.32 22.32 -3.14
N ALA A 165 -7.25 21.62 -3.47
CA ALA A 165 -7.28 20.43 -4.31
C ALA A 165 -7.91 19.22 -3.60
N PHE A 166 -7.56 19.00 -2.34
CA PHE A 166 -7.91 17.77 -1.59
C PHE A 166 -8.88 18.03 -0.42
N GLY A 167 -9.13 19.27 -0.06
CA GLY A 167 -9.96 19.68 1.06
C GLY A 167 -9.25 19.67 2.42
N SER A 168 -9.80 20.48 3.33
CA SER A 168 -9.24 20.66 4.68
C SER A 168 -9.14 19.38 5.52
N PRO A 169 -10.06 18.39 5.42
CA PRO A 169 -9.91 17.14 6.14
C PRO A 169 -8.65 16.38 5.74
N VAL A 170 -8.36 16.26 4.44
CA VAL A 170 -7.17 15.56 3.94
C VAL A 170 -5.89 16.26 4.36
N ALA A 171 -5.86 17.58 4.34
CA ALA A 171 -4.71 18.35 4.79
C ALA A 171 -4.43 18.15 6.28
N ARG A 172 -5.47 18.08 7.13
CA ARG A 172 -5.31 17.78 8.57
C ARG A 172 -4.78 16.38 8.82
N ASP A 173 -5.27 15.38 8.06
CA ASP A 173 -4.76 14.02 8.14
C ASP A 173 -3.28 13.98 7.79
N PHE A 174 -2.90 14.70 6.74
CA PHE A 174 -1.52 14.77 6.27
C PHE A 174 -0.58 15.34 7.34
N GLU A 175 -0.99 16.42 8.00
CA GLU A 175 -0.23 16.99 9.14
C GLU A 175 -0.15 16.03 10.34
N ALA A 176 -1.24 15.34 10.66
CA ALA A 176 -1.26 14.38 11.77
C ALA A 176 -0.34 13.17 11.48
N VAL A 177 -0.30 12.72 10.21
CA VAL A 177 0.50 11.57 9.80
C VAL A 177 1.98 11.93 9.68
N PHE A 178 2.30 12.98 8.93
CA PHE A 178 3.67 13.30 8.49
C PHE A 178 4.32 14.45 9.27
N GLY A 179 3.54 15.12 10.12
CA GLY A 179 3.98 16.31 10.85
C GLY A 179 3.74 17.60 10.07
N PRO A 180 4.07 18.75 10.69
CA PRO A 180 3.87 20.04 10.07
C PRO A 180 4.70 20.16 8.80
N VAL A 181 4.15 20.89 7.86
CA VAL A 181 4.80 21.21 6.60
C VAL A 181 6.18 21.84 6.85
N GLY A 182 7.16 21.43 6.05
CA GLY A 182 8.55 21.80 6.21
C GLY A 182 9.35 20.81 7.07
N ASN A 183 8.71 19.86 7.73
CA ASN A 183 9.37 18.79 8.48
C ASN A 183 9.50 17.51 7.59
N TRP A 184 10.31 17.61 6.54
CA TRP A 184 10.55 16.46 5.69
C TRP A 184 11.31 15.35 6.43
N ASN A 185 10.77 14.14 6.38
CA ASN A 185 11.39 12.94 6.94
C ASN A 185 11.64 11.92 5.80
N PRO A 186 12.90 11.50 5.57
CA PRO A 186 13.24 10.52 4.53
C PRO A 186 12.58 9.15 4.74
N ASP A 187 12.15 8.80 5.97
CA ASP A 187 11.45 7.55 6.26
C ASP A 187 10.00 7.52 5.73
N HIS A 188 9.51 8.67 5.28
CA HIS A 188 8.20 8.80 4.65
C HIS A 188 8.28 8.97 3.12
N ASP A 189 9.48 9.16 2.58
CA ASP A 189 9.69 9.43 1.16
C ASP A 189 10.11 8.17 0.40
N ILE A 190 9.28 7.76 -0.56
CA ILE A 190 9.45 6.52 -1.31
C ILE A 190 10.80 6.45 -2.04
N LEU A 191 11.23 7.56 -2.64
CA LEU A 191 12.51 7.61 -3.37
C LEU A 191 13.71 7.54 -2.42
N SER A 192 13.63 8.16 -1.24
CA SER A 192 14.68 8.07 -0.22
C SER A 192 14.80 6.66 0.37
N LEU A 193 13.68 5.95 0.54
CA LEU A 193 13.69 4.54 0.94
C LEU A 193 14.31 3.65 -0.14
N ALA A 194 13.98 3.91 -1.41
CA ALA A 194 14.57 3.20 -2.55
C ALA A 194 16.08 3.44 -2.64
N GLU A 195 16.53 4.68 -2.49
CA GLU A 195 17.96 5.02 -2.49
C GLU A 195 18.71 4.32 -1.36
N ARG A 196 18.19 4.38 -0.13
CA ARG A 196 18.78 3.72 1.04
C ARG A 196 18.97 2.22 0.85
N ASN A 197 18.01 1.56 0.20
CA ASN A 197 18.00 0.12 -0.01
C ASN A 197 18.35 -0.29 -1.45
N ALA A 198 19.01 0.61 -2.20
CA ALA A 198 19.43 0.34 -3.59
C ALA A 198 20.32 -0.90 -3.74
N ASN A 199 21.10 -1.23 -2.72
CA ASN A 199 22.02 -2.38 -2.69
C ASN A 199 21.51 -3.55 -1.81
N ALA A 200 20.22 -3.59 -1.48
CA ALA A 200 19.66 -4.70 -0.71
C ALA A 200 19.91 -6.04 -1.42
N PRO A 201 20.34 -7.09 -0.69
CA PRO A 201 20.72 -8.39 -1.29
C PRO A 201 19.54 -9.13 -1.90
N LYS A 202 18.33 -8.85 -1.43
CA LYS A 202 17.06 -9.32 -2.01
C LYS A 202 16.16 -8.11 -2.22
N LYS A 203 15.57 -8.02 -3.38
CA LYS A 203 14.61 -6.97 -3.73
C LYS A 203 13.31 -7.62 -4.21
N PRO A 204 12.14 -7.12 -3.78
CA PRO A 204 10.88 -7.60 -4.33
C PRO A 204 10.75 -7.21 -5.81
N ARG A 205 10.02 -8.01 -6.58
CA ARG A 205 9.51 -7.54 -7.87
C ARG A 205 8.50 -6.43 -7.63
N ILE A 206 8.53 -5.35 -8.40
CA ILE A 206 7.62 -4.22 -8.21
C ILE A 206 6.80 -4.00 -9.49
N PHE A 207 5.50 -3.84 -9.32
CA PHE A 207 4.56 -3.45 -10.37
C PHE A 207 3.79 -2.20 -9.96
N THR A 208 3.67 -1.24 -10.89
CA THR A 208 2.81 -0.06 -10.70
C THR A 208 1.88 0.11 -11.90
N THR A 209 0.64 0.53 -11.64
CA THR A 209 -0.30 0.86 -12.71
C THR A 209 -1.18 2.03 -12.30
N TRP A 210 -1.58 2.84 -13.27
CA TRP A 210 -2.40 4.02 -13.05
C TRP A 210 -3.28 4.32 -14.26
N GLY A 211 -4.33 5.10 -14.05
CA GLY A 211 -5.18 5.58 -15.12
C GLY A 211 -4.59 6.82 -15.82
N ALA A 212 -4.76 6.92 -17.13
CA ALA A 212 -4.29 8.08 -17.89
C ALA A 212 -5.00 9.40 -17.52
N GLN A 213 -6.17 9.31 -16.87
CA GLN A 213 -6.95 10.45 -16.37
C GLN A 213 -6.94 10.52 -14.83
N ASP A 214 -5.95 9.90 -14.19
CA ASP A 214 -5.80 9.88 -12.74
C ASP A 214 -5.27 11.21 -12.21
N ILE A 215 -5.70 11.60 -11.00
CA ILE A 215 -5.23 12.82 -10.33
C ILE A 215 -3.73 12.79 -9.98
N PHE A 216 -3.12 11.61 -9.92
CA PHE A 216 -1.69 11.38 -9.65
C PHE A 216 -0.91 10.97 -10.91
N VAL A 217 -1.46 11.15 -12.11
CA VAL A 217 -0.89 10.66 -13.37
C VAL A 217 0.55 11.13 -13.58
N ASP A 218 0.86 12.37 -13.33
CA ASP A 218 2.20 12.93 -13.59
C ASP A 218 3.28 12.31 -12.68
N THR A 219 2.98 12.16 -11.39
CA THR A 219 3.91 11.52 -10.44
C THR A 219 4.07 10.04 -10.74
N ASN A 220 3.00 9.36 -11.13
CA ASN A 220 3.04 7.94 -11.51
C ASN A 220 3.80 7.71 -12.81
N ARG A 221 3.68 8.59 -13.80
CA ARG A 221 4.49 8.53 -15.05
C ARG A 221 5.98 8.71 -14.81
N ALA A 222 6.35 9.61 -13.90
CA ALA A 222 7.75 9.87 -13.57
C ALA A 222 8.40 8.76 -12.74
N PHE A 223 7.62 8.09 -11.92
CA PHE A 223 8.11 7.17 -10.88
C PHE A 223 8.96 6.01 -11.41
N PRO A 224 8.60 5.25 -12.48
CA PRO A 224 9.43 4.17 -12.98
C PRO A 224 10.82 4.61 -13.42
N GLY A 225 10.94 5.78 -14.05
CA GLY A 225 12.22 6.36 -14.44
C GLY A 225 13.08 6.78 -13.24
N GLN A 226 12.47 7.38 -12.22
CA GLN A 226 13.13 7.74 -10.97
C GLN A 226 13.67 6.50 -10.23
N MET A 227 12.89 5.43 -10.16
CA MET A 227 13.30 4.16 -9.54
C MET A 227 14.41 3.47 -10.33
N ALA A 228 14.36 3.51 -11.67
CA ALA A 228 15.41 2.97 -12.51
C ALA A 228 16.76 3.68 -12.27
N ALA A 229 16.73 5.00 -12.10
CA ALA A 229 17.92 5.80 -11.75
C ALA A 229 18.54 5.40 -10.39
N LEU A 230 17.73 4.84 -9.49
CA LEU A 230 18.16 4.32 -8.18
C LEU A 230 18.48 2.81 -8.19
N GLY A 231 18.55 2.19 -9.39
CA GLY A 231 18.89 0.77 -9.54
C GLY A 231 17.76 -0.20 -9.18
N TRP A 232 16.50 0.25 -9.28
CA TRP A 232 15.31 -0.59 -9.12
C TRP A 232 14.65 -0.86 -10.46
N THR A 233 14.26 -2.10 -10.70
CA THR A 233 13.47 -2.47 -11.88
C THR A 233 12.00 -2.51 -11.50
N ILE A 234 11.18 -1.70 -12.19
CA ILE A 234 9.73 -1.66 -12.01
C ILE A 234 9.05 -2.04 -13.32
N GLN A 235 8.11 -2.97 -13.28
CA GLN A 235 7.13 -3.10 -14.33
C GLN A 235 6.03 -2.07 -14.13
N SER A 236 5.62 -1.40 -15.19
CA SER A 236 4.60 -0.35 -15.09
C SER A 236 3.64 -0.37 -16.26
N LYS A 237 2.39 0.05 -16.00
CA LYS A 237 1.36 0.14 -17.05
C LYS A 237 0.43 1.33 -16.80
N GLU A 238 0.38 2.24 -17.77
CA GLU A 238 -0.69 3.23 -17.84
C GLU A 238 -1.92 2.62 -18.54
N VAL A 239 -3.10 2.86 -17.99
CA VAL A 239 -4.36 2.36 -18.55
C VAL A 239 -5.14 3.53 -19.15
N PRO A 240 -5.40 3.54 -20.49
CA PRO A 240 -6.16 4.59 -21.14
C PRO A 240 -7.57 4.75 -20.53
N ASP A 241 -8.09 5.96 -20.54
CA ASP A 241 -9.47 6.29 -20.17
C ASP A 241 -9.88 5.84 -18.77
N ARG A 242 -8.91 5.75 -17.84
CA ARG A 242 -9.17 5.41 -16.44
C ARG A 242 -8.81 6.56 -15.51
N MET A 243 -9.68 6.73 -14.52
CA MET A 243 -9.61 7.72 -13.45
C MET A 243 -9.27 7.04 -12.12
N HIS A 244 -9.05 7.83 -11.07
CA HIS A 244 -8.82 7.37 -9.70
C HIS A 244 -10.12 6.86 -9.05
N ASN A 245 -10.59 5.68 -9.43
CA ASN A 245 -11.85 5.10 -8.96
C ASN A 245 -11.85 3.57 -8.94
N TRP A 246 -12.90 2.97 -8.37
CA TRP A 246 -13.00 1.53 -8.21
C TRP A 246 -13.15 0.75 -9.53
N THR A 247 -13.61 1.37 -10.61
CA THR A 247 -13.59 0.73 -11.93
C THR A 247 -12.15 0.42 -12.34
N PHE A 248 -11.26 1.40 -12.20
CA PHE A 248 -9.84 1.21 -12.45
C PHE A 248 -9.20 0.27 -11.42
N PHE A 249 -9.47 0.44 -10.13
CA PHE A 249 -8.83 -0.38 -9.09
C PHE A 249 -9.20 -1.86 -9.18
N ASN A 250 -10.39 -2.20 -9.65
CA ASN A 250 -10.74 -3.58 -9.94
C ASN A 250 -9.89 -4.15 -11.09
N GLU A 251 -9.69 -3.42 -12.19
CA GLU A 251 -8.81 -3.83 -13.29
C GLU A 251 -7.34 -3.91 -12.82
N ALA A 252 -6.87 -2.94 -12.05
CA ALA A 252 -5.52 -2.89 -11.50
C ALA A 252 -5.22 -4.07 -10.56
N LEU A 253 -6.19 -4.43 -9.71
CA LEU A 253 -6.09 -5.63 -8.86
C LEU A 253 -5.86 -6.88 -9.70
N LYS A 254 -6.63 -7.08 -10.77
CA LYS A 254 -6.45 -8.23 -11.66
C LYS A 254 -5.04 -8.27 -12.26
N MET A 255 -4.52 -7.12 -12.72
CA MET A 255 -3.14 -7.02 -13.22
C MET A 255 -2.10 -7.34 -12.13
N GLY A 256 -2.31 -6.84 -10.90
CA GLY A 256 -1.44 -7.14 -9.76
C GLY A 256 -1.45 -8.62 -9.39
N LEU A 257 -2.60 -9.29 -9.44
CA LEU A 257 -2.72 -10.73 -9.21
C LEU A 257 -1.90 -11.53 -10.23
N HIS A 258 -2.04 -11.23 -11.53
CA HIS A 258 -1.22 -11.84 -12.57
C HIS A 258 0.27 -11.60 -12.37
N PHE A 259 0.66 -10.36 -12.09
CA PHE A 259 2.07 -10.04 -11.84
C PHE A 259 2.67 -10.81 -10.66
N CYS A 260 1.91 -10.99 -9.59
CA CYS A 260 2.44 -11.61 -8.38
C CYS A 260 2.41 -13.14 -8.41
N PHE A 261 1.41 -13.74 -9.06
CA PHE A 261 1.11 -15.17 -8.84
C PHE A 261 1.17 -16.04 -10.09
N ASP A 262 1.18 -15.46 -11.29
CA ASP A 262 1.41 -16.16 -12.56
C ASP A 262 2.89 -16.07 -12.96
#